data_cc8081efcc668e30dda91989494f14ec
#
_entry.id   cc8081efcc668e30dda91989494f14ec
#
_cell.length_a   1.000
_cell.length_b   1.000
_cell.length_c   1.000
_cell.angle_alpha   90.00
_cell.angle_beta   90.00
_cell.angle_gamma   90.00
#
_symmetry.space_group_name_H-M   'P 1'
#
loop_
_entity.id
_entity.type
_entity.pdbx_description
1 polymer ?
#
loop_
_entity_poly.entity_id
_entity_poly.type
_entity_poly.pdbx_seq_one_letter_code
_entity_poly.pdbx_strand_id
1 'polypeptide(L)'
;MRFQHCGAFAKEKNIRTGFHPDQFVVLNSPDRGVVGRGVADLEYQAGVAEWTNADTINIHGGGAYGDKRAALRTLRRNLNRLSSRSRSRLTLENDDKSFAPADLLPVCRAAGIPLVYDAHHHRRCPDGLSVEAASVAAADTRGQREPLFHISSPLEGWRGRRPGRHHDYIDPKDLPAGCRNHWGDRPGPGHDLF
;
A
#
# COMPACT_ATOMS: atom_id res chain seq x y z
N MET A 1 18.83 -21.63 -4.39
CA MET A 1 17.40 -21.96 -4.56
C MET A 1 16.74 -20.88 -5.40
N ARG A 2 15.63 -21.19 -6.13
CA ARG A 2 15.06 -20.26 -7.14
C ARG A 2 14.69 -18.86 -6.59
N PHE A 3 14.06 -18.76 -5.43
CA PHE A 3 13.69 -17.49 -4.84
C PHE A 3 14.89 -16.60 -4.51
N GLN A 4 15.97 -17.17 -4.01
CA GLN A 4 17.20 -16.42 -3.71
C GLN A 4 17.87 -15.91 -4.99
N HIS A 5 17.77 -16.67 -6.12
CA HIS A 5 18.24 -16.21 -7.42
C HIS A 5 17.41 -15.03 -7.92
N CYS A 6 16.07 -15.04 -7.76
CA CYS A 6 15.21 -13.90 -8.09
C CYS A 6 15.61 -12.65 -7.30
N GLY A 7 15.82 -12.80 -5.99
CA GLY A 7 16.25 -11.68 -5.14
C GLY A 7 17.63 -11.14 -5.50
N ALA A 8 18.58 -12.01 -5.84
CA ALA A 8 19.91 -11.62 -6.29
C ALA A 8 19.85 -10.86 -7.62
N PHE A 9 19.04 -11.36 -8.56
CA PHE A 9 18.83 -10.71 -9.87
C PHE A 9 18.18 -9.32 -9.69
N ALA A 10 17.12 -9.22 -8.89
CA ALA A 10 16.46 -7.95 -8.62
C ALA A 10 17.45 -6.92 -8.04
N LYS A 11 18.26 -7.35 -7.09
CA LYS A 11 19.30 -6.49 -6.50
C LYS A 11 20.36 -6.07 -7.52
N GLU A 12 20.86 -7.00 -8.35
CA GLU A 12 21.83 -6.72 -9.42
C GLU A 12 21.29 -5.69 -10.43
N LYS A 13 20.01 -5.82 -10.78
CA LYS A 13 19.36 -4.95 -11.77
C LYS A 13 18.73 -3.69 -11.16
N ASN A 14 18.91 -3.47 -9.86
CA ASN A 14 18.29 -2.36 -9.12
C ASN A 14 16.75 -2.33 -9.28
N ILE A 15 16.14 -3.52 -9.30
CA ILE A 15 14.69 -3.69 -9.37
C ILE A 15 14.16 -3.78 -7.93
N ARG A 16 13.23 -2.90 -7.58
CA ARG A 16 12.49 -3.00 -6.34
C ARG A 16 11.39 -4.03 -6.46
N THR A 17 11.27 -4.92 -5.47
CA THR A 17 10.25 -5.97 -5.44
C THR A 17 9.41 -5.86 -4.18
N GLY A 18 8.13 -6.17 -4.30
CA GLY A 18 7.18 -6.19 -3.20
C GLY A 18 6.10 -7.25 -3.42
N PHE A 19 5.33 -7.51 -2.37
CA PHE A 19 4.14 -8.36 -2.42
C PHE A 19 2.88 -7.53 -2.16
N HIS A 20 1.84 -7.89 -2.86
CA HIS A 20 0.49 -7.38 -2.60
C HIS A 20 -0.44 -8.57 -2.38
N PRO A 21 -0.64 -8.99 -1.12
CA PRO A 21 -1.57 -10.05 -0.77
C PRO A 21 -2.99 -9.77 -1.25
N ASP A 22 -3.76 -10.84 -1.40
CA ASP A 22 -5.17 -10.74 -1.73
C ASP A 22 -5.93 -9.86 -0.72
N GLN A 23 -6.98 -9.18 -1.18
CA GLN A 23 -7.86 -8.31 -0.39
C GLN A 23 -8.50 -9.00 0.83
N PHE A 24 -8.45 -10.34 0.91
CA PHE A 24 -8.94 -11.10 2.06
C PHE A 24 -7.92 -11.21 3.20
N VAL A 25 -6.69 -10.79 3.00
CA VAL A 25 -5.67 -10.68 4.06
C VAL A 25 -5.94 -9.39 4.85
N VAL A 26 -6.80 -9.49 5.86
CA VAL A 26 -7.23 -8.34 6.67
C VAL A 26 -6.94 -8.55 8.15
N LEU A 27 -6.55 -7.47 8.84
CA LEU A 27 -6.19 -7.49 10.25
C LEU A 27 -7.26 -6.86 11.17
N ASN A 28 -8.33 -6.34 10.61
CA ASN A 28 -9.36 -5.61 11.38
C ASN A 28 -10.74 -6.27 11.37
N SER A 29 -10.85 -7.49 10.84
CA SER A 29 -12.11 -8.24 10.86
C SER A 29 -12.63 -8.44 12.30
N PRO A 30 -13.95 -8.36 12.53
CA PRO A 30 -14.56 -8.78 13.80
C PRO A 30 -14.42 -10.30 14.03
N ASP A 31 -14.27 -11.09 12.98
CA ASP A 31 -13.97 -12.52 13.05
C ASP A 31 -12.49 -12.75 13.39
N ARG A 32 -12.24 -13.31 14.58
CA ARG A 32 -10.88 -13.63 15.06
C ARG A 32 -10.19 -14.69 14.20
N GLY A 33 -10.93 -15.59 13.58
CA GLY A 33 -10.39 -16.61 12.66
C GLY A 33 -9.84 -15.99 11.39
N VAL A 34 -10.57 -15.00 10.82
CA VAL A 34 -10.09 -14.23 9.66
C VAL A 34 -8.79 -13.50 9.99
N VAL A 35 -8.75 -12.79 11.13
CA VAL A 35 -7.54 -12.11 11.58
C VAL A 35 -6.39 -13.09 11.81
N GLY A 36 -6.66 -14.27 12.40
CA GLY A 36 -5.63 -15.30 12.63
C GLY A 36 -5.01 -15.80 11.32
N ARG A 37 -5.85 -16.05 10.30
CA ARG A 37 -5.37 -16.43 8.96
C ARG A 37 -4.57 -15.31 8.31
N GLY A 38 -5.04 -14.06 8.40
CA GLY A 38 -4.32 -12.90 7.87
C GLY A 38 -2.93 -12.73 8.51
N VAL A 39 -2.82 -12.91 9.83
CA VAL A 39 -1.51 -12.90 10.52
C VAL A 39 -0.61 -14.02 10.01
N ALA A 40 -1.12 -15.24 9.89
CA ALA A 40 -0.35 -16.39 9.42
C ALA A 40 0.14 -16.20 7.97
N ASP A 41 -0.70 -15.65 7.10
CA ASP A 41 -0.35 -15.34 5.72
C ASP A 41 0.78 -14.31 5.65
N LEU A 42 0.66 -13.20 6.38
CA LEU A 42 1.70 -12.17 6.43
C LEU A 42 3.03 -12.68 6.98
N GLU A 43 3.02 -13.56 7.97
CA GLU A 43 4.23 -14.21 8.47
C GLU A 43 4.88 -15.13 7.41
N TYR A 44 4.06 -15.87 6.66
CA TYR A 44 4.53 -16.68 5.54
C TYR A 44 5.16 -15.81 4.44
N GLN A 45 4.45 -14.75 4.03
CA GLN A 45 4.94 -13.84 3.00
C GLN A 45 6.21 -13.12 3.41
N ALA A 46 6.34 -12.75 4.68
CA ALA A 46 7.57 -12.16 5.21
C ALA A 46 8.77 -13.11 5.09
N GLY A 47 8.55 -14.42 5.28
CA GLY A 47 9.59 -15.43 5.03
C GLY A 47 10.00 -15.51 3.57
N VAL A 48 9.04 -15.48 2.65
CA VAL A 48 9.32 -15.46 1.20
C VAL A 48 10.01 -14.15 0.79
N ALA A 49 9.57 -13.02 1.36
CA ALA A 49 10.17 -11.70 1.12
C ALA A 49 11.66 -11.65 1.50
N GLU A 50 12.06 -12.35 2.56
CA GLU A 50 13.49 -12.49 2.89
C GLU A 50 14.28 -13.22 1.79
N TRP A 51 13.71 -14.27 1.23
CA TRP A 51 14.39 -15.03 0.16
C TRP A 51 14.47 -14.28 -1.16
N THR A 52 13.45 -13.46 -1.46
CA THR A 52 13.38 -12.66 -2.69
C THR A 52 13.95 -11.26 -2.54
N ASN A 53 14.40 -10.89 -1.34
CA ASN A 53 14.85 -9.53 -1.01
C ASN A 53 13.75 -8.47 -1.25
N ALA A 54 12.48 -8.84 -1.15
CA ALA A 54 11.37 -7.89 -1.26
C ALA A 54 11.31 -6.99 -0.01
N ASP A 55 11.13 -5.69 -0.24
CA ASP A 55 11.16 -4.68 0.83
C ASP A 55 9.77 -4.29 1.34
N THR A 56 8.72 -4.71 0.64
CA THR A 56 7.34 -4.30 0.92
C THR A 56 6.38 -5.48 0.85
N ILE A 57 5.47 -5.55 1.82
CA ILE A 57 4.26 -6.36 1.79
C ILE A 57 3.11 -5.40 2.02
N ASN A 58 2.36 -5.09 0.96
CA ASN A 58 1.34 -4.06 0.97
C ASN A 58 -0.05 -4.65 1.18
N ILE A 59 -0.80 -4.18 2.17
CA ILE A 59 -2.19 -4.59 2.41
C ILE A 59 -3.11 -3.40 2.56
N HIS A 60 -4.38 -3.58 2.20
CA HIS A 60 -5.41 -2.59 2.50
C HIS A 60 -5.77 -2.55 3.99
N GLY A 61 -6.35 -1.44 4.43
CA GLY A 61 -6.81 -1.26 5.82
C GLY A 61 -7.92 -2.22 6.25
N GLY A 62 -8.54 -2.95 5.31
CA GLY A 62 -9.66 -3.86 5.53
C GLY A 62 -11.02 -3.17 5.52
N GLY A 63 -12.02 -3.72 6.17
CA GLY A 63 -13.40 -3.22 6.18
C GLY A 63 -13.72 -2.33 7.37
N ALA A 64 -14.72 -1.45 7.23
CA ALA A 64 -15.24 -0.60 8.31
C ALA A 64 -16.21 -1.34 9.25
N TYR A 65 -16.86 -2.38 8.78
CA TYR A 65 -17.79 -3.27 9.54
C TYR A 65 -18.85 -2.51 10.37
N GLY A 66 -19.36 -1.40 9.86
CA GLY A 66 -20.36 -0.57 10.53
C GLY A 66 -19.82 0.43 11.58
N ASP A 67 -18.61 0.23 12.08
CA ASP A 67 -17.92 1.19 12.97
C ASP A 67 -16.45 1.36 12.54
N LYS A 68 -16.23 2.37 11.72
CA LYS A 68 -14.91 2.72 11.19
C LYS A 68 -13.86 2.93 12.31
N ARG A 69 -14.24 3.59 13.40
CA ARG A 69 -13.32 3.86 14.53
C ARG A 69 -12.94 2.58 15.27
N ALA A 70 -13.90 1.68 15.51
CA ALA A 70 -13.62 0.39 16.12
C ALA A 70 -12.74 -0.48 15.23
N ALA A 71 -13.00 -0.48 13.91
CA ALA A 71 -12.20 -1.21 12.92
C ALA A 71 -10.74 -0.72 12.90
N LEU A 72 -10.49 0.59 12.93
CA LEU A 72 -9.15 1.18 13.02
C LEU A 72 -8.44 0.85 14.34
N ARG A 73 -9.15 0.85 15.47
CA ARG A 73 -8.59 0.40 16.75
C ARG A 73 -8.20 -1.08 16.70
N THR A 74 -9.03 -1.91 16.06
CA THR A 74 -8.76 -3.35 15.87
C THR A 74 -7.58 -3.57 14.95
N LEU A 75 -7.48 -2.84 13.82
CA LEU A 75 -6.32 -2.84 12.95
C LEU A 75 -5.05 -2.57 13.76
N ARG A 76 -4.99 -1.43 14.43
CA ARG A 76 -3.82 -1.01 15.24
C ARG A 76 -3.42 -2.06 16.27
N ARG A 77 -4.38 -2.65 16.98
CA ARG A 77 -4.11 -3.70 17.96
C ARG A 77 -3.50 -4.94 17.31
N ASN A 78 -4.02 -5.36 16.16
CA ASN A 78 -3.59 -6.59 15.49
C ASN A 78 -2.27 -6.41 14.72
N LEU A 79 -1.90 -5.21 14.30
CA LEU A 79 -0.55 -4.91 13.79
C LEU A 79 0.54 -5.29 14.82
N ASN A 80 0.27 -5.16 16.12
CA ASN A 80 1.20 -5.54 17.18
C ASN A 80 1.35 -7.06 17.37
N ARG A 81 0.52 -7.88 16.70
CA ARG A 81 0.64 -9.35 16.73
C ARG A 81 1.65 -9.89 15.72
N LEU A 82 2.03 -9.06 14.75
CA LEU A 82 3.00 -9.43 13.73
C LEU A 82 4.42 -9.41 14.31
N SER A 83 5.24 -10.35 13.83
CA SER A 83 6.66 -10.37 14.16
C SER A 83 7.38 -9.11 13.64
N SER A 84 8.57 -8.85 14.17
CA SER A 84 9.44 -7.77 13.66
C SER A 84 9.77 -7.95 12.18
N ARG A 85 9.93 -9.20 11.73
CA ARG A 85 10.16 -9.57 10.34
C ARG A 85 9.04 -9.10 9.42
N SER A 86 7.78 -9.39 9.79
CA SER A 86 6.61 -8.97 9.03
C SER A 86 6.41 -7.46 9.09
N ARG A 87 6.51 -6.87 10.29
CA ARG A 87 6.33 -5.42 10.49
C ARG A 87 7.34 -4.57 9.73
N SER A 88 8.59 -5.02 9.61
CA SER A 88 9.64 -4.27 8.92
C SER A 88 9.38 -4.11 7.42
N ARG A 89 8.50 -4.93 6.84
CA ARG A 89 8.15 -4.92 5.41
C ARG A 89 6.71 -4.50 5.15
N LEU A 90 5.86 -4.51 6.20
CA LEU A 90 4.45 -4.20 6.04
C LEU A 90 4.25 -2.74 5.66
N THR A 91 3.29 -2.52 4.76
CA THR A 91 2.72 -1.21 4.44
C THR A 91 1.20 -1.30 4.44
N LEU A 92 0.53 -0.19 4.72
CA LEU A 92 -0.92 -0.08 4.58
C LEU A 92 -1.24 0.77 3.36
N GLU A 93 -2.31 0.44 2.67
CA GLU A 93 -2.81 1.18 1.52
C GLU A 93 -4.23 1.69 1.77
N ASN A 94 -4.52 2.92 1.34
CA ASN A 94 -5.88 3.43 1.33
C ASN A 94 -6.70 2.74 0.24
N ASP A 95 -7.97 2.56 0.50
CA ASP A 95 -8.90 1.90 -0.42
C ASP A 95 -9.98 2.86 -0.94
N ASP A 96 -10.77 2.40 -1.91
CA ASP A 96 -11.79 3.18 -2.59
C ASP A 96 -13.17 3.20 -1.90
N LYS A 97 -13.29 2.61 -0.68
CA LYS A 97 -14.58 2.39 -0.01
C LYS A 97 -14.57 2.64 1.49
N SER A 98 -13.56 2.11 2.19
CA SER A 98 -13.55 2.03 3.65
C SER A 98 -12.64 3.05 4.30
N PHE A 99 -11.38 3.10 3.88
CA PHE A 99 -10.34 3.89 4.53
C PHE A 99 -9.57 4.77 3.56
N ALA A 100 -9.85 6.06 3.64
CA ALA A 100 -9.11 7.11 2.95
C ALA A 100 -7.75 7.38 3.63
N PRO A 101 -6.84 8.13 3.01
CA PRO A 101 -5.55 8.49 3.61
C PRO A 101 -5.64 9.09 5.01
N ALA A 102 -6.56 10.03 5.26
CA ALA A 102 -6.73 10.66 6.58
C ALA A 102 -7.11 9.65 7.68
N ASP A 103 -7.77 8.55 7.34
CA ASP A 103 -8.11 7.48 8.29
C ASP A 103 -6.88 6.66 8.68
N LEU A 104 -6.01 6.32 7.70
CA LEU A 104 -4.87 5.42 7.90
C LEU A 104 -3.61 6.12 8.38
N LEU A 105 -3.37 7.38 8.01
CA LEU A 105 -2.18 8.13 8.41
C LEU A 105 -1.93 8.10 9.94
N PRO A 106 -2.94 8.32 10.81
CA PRO A 106 -2.75 8.20 12.26
C PRO A 106 -2.34 6.79 12.71
N VAL A 107 -2.90 5.76 12.07
CA VAL A 107 -2.55 4.35 12.38
C VAL A 107 -1.12 4.05 11.94
N CYS A 108 -0.75 4.46 10.73
CA CYS A 108 0.58 4.30 10.16
C CYS A 108 1.65 4.95 11.05
N ARG A 109 1.46 6.22 11.42
CA ARG A 109 2.38 6.95 12.29
C ARG A 109 2.51 6.30 13.67
N ALA A 110 1.39 5.92 14.29
CA ALA A 110 1.39 5.31 15.61
C ALA A 110 2.00 3.89 15.62
N ALA A 111 1.91 3.16 14.51
CA ALA A 111 2.45 1.82 14.37
C ALA A 111 3.88 1.78 13.78
N GLY A 112 4.40 2.90 13.25
CA GLY A 112 5.66 2.95 12.53
C GLY A 112 5.64 2.15 11.22
N ILE A 113 4.46 2.07 10.57
CA ILE A 113 4.23 1.34 9.33
C ILE A 113 3.93 2.36 8.23
N PRO A 114 4.63 2.33 7.07
CA PRO A 114 4.41 3.30 6.01
C PRO A 114 3.03 3.17 5.36
N LEU A 115 2.51 4.30 4.86
CA LEU A 115 1.36 4.32 3.98
C LEU A 115 1.82 4.25 2.52
N VAL A 116 1.28 3.31 1.75
CA VAL A 116 1.26 3.34 0.29
C VAL A 116 0.04 4.15 -0.12
N TYR A 117 0.28 5.23 -0.82
CA TYR A 117 -0.79 6.10 -1.27
C TYR A 117 -1.28 5.67 -2.65
N ASP A 118 -2.56 5.31 -2.75
CA ASP A 118 -3.24 5.10 -4.02
C ASP A 118 -4.09 6.34 -4.36
N ALA A 119 -3.69 7.02 -5.43
CA ALA A 119 -4.34 8.25 -5.88
C ALA A 119 -5.72 8.00 -6.50
N HIS A 120 -5.92 6.85 -7.17
CA HIS A 120 -7.20 6.47 -7.74
C HIS A 120 -8.22 6.20 -6.63
N HIS A 121 -7.83 5.40 -5.64
CA HIS A 121 -8.66 5.09 -4.48
C HIS A 121 -9.03 6.36 -3.70
N HIS A 122 -8.09 7.27 -3.49
CA HIS A 122 -8.37 8.53 -2.79
C HIS A 122 -9.37 9.42 -3.53
N ARG A 123 -9.29 9.49 -4.85
CA ARG A 123 -10.30 10.20 -5.66
C ARG A 123 -11.68 9.56 -5.58
N ARG A 124 -11.75 8.26 -5.30
CA ARG A 124 -13.00 7.51 -5.12
C ARG A 124 -13.56 7.63 -3.71
N CYS A 125 -12.71 7.68 -2.70
CA CYS A 125 -13.04 7.82 -1.29
C CYS A 125 -12.34 9.07 -0.70
N PRO A 126 -12.82 10.28 -1.05
CA PRO A 126 -12.19 11.53 -0.64
C PRO A 126 -12.39 11.77 0.88
N ASP A 127 -11.42 12.42 1.51
CA ASP A 127 -11.38 12.66 2.96
C ASP A 127 -11.13 14.13 3.36
N GLY A 128 -11.15 15.01 2.38
CA GLY A 128 -10.87 16.43 2.57
C GLY A 128 -9.40 16.84 2.38
N LEU A 129 -8.48 15.87 2.27
CA LEU A 129 -7.11 16.15 1.81
C LEU A 129 -7.10 16.32 0.29
N SER A 130 -6.26 17.24 -0.21
CA SER A 130 -5.93 17.21 -1.62
C SER A 130 -5.05 16.01 -1.96
N VAL A 131 -5.00 15.61 -3.23
CA VAL A 131 -4.14 14.52 -3.70
C VAL A 131 -2.67 14.82 -3.36
N GLU A 132 -2.24 16.07 -3.51
CA GLU A 132 -0.90 16.52 -3.20
C GLU A 132 -0.60 16.43 -1.70
N ALA A 133 -1.51 16.92 -0.87
CA ALA A 133 -1.36 16.87 0.59
C ALA A 133 -1.30 15.42 1.09
N ALA A 134 -2.16 14.54 0.56
CA ALA A 134 -2.17 13.12 0.90
C ALA A 134 -0.88 12.41 0.45
N SER A 135 -0.39 12.70 -0.76
CA SER A 135 0.86 12.10 -1.27
C SER A 135 2.07 12.49 -0.43
N VAL A 136 2.19 13.77 -0.06
CA VAL A 136 3.27 14.25 0.84
C VAL A 136 3.16 13.58 2.20
N ALA A 137 1.97 13.58 2.81
CA ALA A 137 1.77 12.97 4.12
C ALA A 137 2.05 11.45 4.14
N ALA A 138 1.78 10.75 3.05
CA ALA A 138 2.11 9.34 2.88
C ALA A 138 3.62 9.13 2.73
N ALA A 139 4.29 9.94 1.89
CA ALA A 139 5.74 9.90 1.74
C ALA A 139 6.46 10.08 3.08
N ASP A 140 6.02 11.02 3.91
CA ASP A 140 6.58 11.28 5.23
C ASP A 140 6.54 10.06 6.17
N THR A 141 5.56 9.15 5.98
CA THR A 141 5.48 7.92 6.79
C THR A 141 6.62 6.94 6.51
N ARG A 142 7.31 7.06 5.37
CA ARG A 142 8.41 6.18 4.96
C ARG A 142 9.77 6.56 5.55
N GLY A 143 9.92 7.77 6.06
CA GLY A 143 11.18 8.28 6.58
C GLY A 143 12.24 8.36 5.46
N GLN A 144 13.36 7.67 5.65
CA GLN A 144 14.48 7.64 4.69
C GLN A 144 14.28 6.66 3.50
N ARG A 145 13.20 5.87 3.51
CA ARG A 145 12.94 4.90 2.44
C ARG A 145 12.26 5.59 1.27
N GLU A 146 12.55 5.10 0.06
CA GLU A 146 11.85 5.54 -1.15
C GLU A 146 10.33 5.28 -1.02
N PRO A 147 9.47 6.30 -1.29
CA PRO A 147 8.03 6.14 -1.26
C PRO A 147 7.55 5.11 -2.30
N LEU A 148 6.42 4.49 -2.03
CA LEU A 148 5.67 3.67 -2.98
C LEU A 148 4.29 4.29 -3.13
N PHE A 149 3.88 4.55 -4.37
CA PHE A 149 2.57 5.07 -4.72
C PHE A 149 1.92 4.15 -5.73
N HIS A 150 0.60 3.99 -5.64
CA HIS A 150 -0.20 3.36 -6.68
C HIS A 150 -0.93 4.46 -7.46
N ILE A 151 -0.86 4.35 -8.77
CA ILE A 151 -1.48 5.32 -9.68
C ILE A 151 -2.12 4.53 -10.80
N SER A 152 -3.40 4.77 -11.04
CA SER A 152 -4.14 4.17 -12.14
C SER A 152 -5.21 5.12 -12.67
N SER A 153 -5.67 4.85 -13.86
CA SER A 153 -6.83 5.54 -14.47
C SER A 153 -8.04 4.61 -14.49
N PRO A 154 -9.25 5.13 -14.39
CA PRO A 154 -10.46 4.32 -14.52
C PRO A 154 -10.67 3.86 -15.97
N LEU A 155 -10.96 2.56 -16.16
CA LEU A 155 -11.13 1.94 -17.46
C LEU A 155 -12.15 2.67 -18.38
N GLU A 156 -13.27 3.12 -17.80
CA GLU A 156 -14.34 3.81 -18.52
C GLU A 156 -14.28 5.35 -18.30
N GLY A 157 -13.17 5.87 -17.77
CA GLY A 157 -13.03 7.25 -17.34
C GLY A 157 -13.77 7.55 -16.03
N TRP A 158 -13.49 8.72 -15.43
CA TRP A 158 -14.04 9.14 -14.13
C TRP A 158 -15.56 9.29 -14.10
N ARG A 159 -16.19 9.54 -15.27
CA ARG A 159 -17.64 9.65 -15.42
C ARG A 159 -18.30 8.36 -15.92
N GLY A 160 -17.54 7.28 -16.08
CA GLY A 160 -18.02 5.98 -16.51
C GLY A 160 -18.89 5.30 -15.43
N ARG A 161 -19.55 4.20 -15.82
CA ARG A 161 -20.45 3.45 -14.91
C ARG A 161 -19.72 2.80 -13.75
N ARG A 162 -18.44 2.44 -13.92
CA ARG A 162 -17.60 1.75 -12.94
C ARG A 162 -16.23 2.41 -12.80
N PRO A 163 -16.17 3.65 -12.27
CA PRO A 163 -14.92 4.39 -12.18
C PRO A 163 -13.88 3.78 -11.20
N GLY A 164 -14.25 2.80 -10.38
CA GLY A 164 -13.31 2.03 -9.57
C GLY A 164 -12.62 0.88 -10.33
N ARG A 165 -12.98 0.62 -11.60
CA ARG A 165 -12.31 -0.38 -12.41
C ARG A 165 -11.07 0.21 -13.06
N HIS A 166 -9.90 -0.35 -12.78
CA HIS A 166 -8.63 0.13 -13.28
C HIS A 166 -8.44 -0.19 -14.77
N HIS A 167 -7.83 0.74 -15.48
CA HIS A 167 -7.36 0.57 -16.86
C HIS A 167 -5.96 -0.06 -16.84
N ASP A 168 -5.60 -0.76 -17.91
CA ASP A 168 -4.26 -1.34 -18.08
C ASP A 168 -3.18 -0.27 -18.34
N TYR A 169 -3.60 0.93 -18.73
CA TYR A 169 -2.73 2.08 -18.99
C TYR A 169 -3.18 3.29 -18.18
N ILE A 170 -2.21 4.14 -17.81
CA ILE A 170 -2.48 5.39 -17.11
C ILE A 170 -2.69 6.54 -18.11
N ASP A 171 -3.72 7.36 -17.89
CA ASP A 171 -3.80 8.67 -18.53
C ASP A 171 -2.82 9.62 -17.82
N PRO A 172 -1.86 10.24 -18.54
CA PRO A 172 -0.90 11.18 -17.93
C PRO A 172 -1.54 12.33 -17.16
N LYS A 173 -2.79 12.66 -17.43
CA LYS A 173 -3.58 13.68 -16.69
C LYS A 173 -3.92 13.21 -15.27
N ASP A 174 -3.97 11.91 -15.05
CA ASP A 174 -4.27 11.32 -13.74
C ASP A 174 -3.05 11.26 -12.81
N LEU A 175 -1.86 11.50 -13.35
CA LEU A 175 -0.62 11.53 -12.55
C LEU A 175 -0.65 12.76 -11.62
N PRO A 176 -0.65 12.56 -10.29
CA PRO A 176 -0.62 13.66 -9.33
C PRO A 176 0.64 14.51 -9.48
N ALA A 177 0.49 15.84 -9.39
CA ALA A 177 1.63 16.76 -9.47
C ALA A 177 2.66 16.48 -8.36
N GLY A 178 2.20 16.16 -7.15
CA GLY A 178 3.06 15.79 -6.02
C GLY A 178 3.92 14.55 -6.28
N CYS A 179 3.43 13.58 -7.05
CA CYS A 179 4.21 12.39 -7.41
C CYS A 179 5.36 12.73 -8.38
N ARG A 180 5.19 13.75 -9.23
CA ARG A 180 6.26 14.18 -10.17
C ARG A 180 7.47 14.73 -9.42
N ASN A 181 7.28 15.42 -8.31
CA ASN A 181 8.35 16.03 -7.53
C ASN A 181 9.19 15.00 -6.76
N HIS A 182 8.65 13.80 -6.50
CA HIS A 182 9.40 12.70 -5.89
C HIS A 182 10.21 11.89 -6.93
N TRP A 183 9.94 12.09 -8.22
CA TRP A 183 10.64 11.44 -9.34
C TRP A 183 11.58 12.38 -10.12
N GLY A 184 11.50 13.70 -9.88
CA GLY A 184 12.36 14.67 -10.50
C GLY A 184 13.81 14.57 -10.04
N ASP A 185 14.76 14.52 -11.02
CA ASP A 185 16.21 14.66 -10.88
C ASP A 185 17.05 13.45 -10.51
N ARG A 186 16.58 12.22 -10.62
CA ARG A 186 17.48 11.07 -10.66
C ARG A 186 17.68 10.60 -12.09
N PRO A 187 18.89 10.74 -12.67
CA PRO A 187 19.26 10.06 -13.90
C PRO A 187 19.42 8.58 -13.60
N GLY A 188 18.39 7.79 -13.84
CA GLY A 188 18.43 6.34 -13.72
C GLY A 188 17.76 5.70 -14.93
N PRO A 189 18.24 4.54 -15.41
CA PRO A 189 17.68 3.85 -16.56
C PRO A 189 16.28 3.35 -16.25
N GLY A 190 15.30 3.72 -17.09
CA GLY A 190 14.04 3.02 -17.30
C GLY A 190 13.20 2.75 -16.04
N HIS A 191 12.47 3.74 -15.58
CA HIS A 191 11.39 3.48 -14.62
C HIS A 191 10.13 3.12 -15.41
N ASP A 192 9.94 1.82 -15.65
CA ASP A 192 8.66 1.31 -16.11
C ASP A 192 7.67 1.42 -14.94
N LEU A 193 6.61 2.19 -15.19
CA LEU A 193 5.45 2.31 -14.33
C LEU A 193 4.63 1.02 -14.44
N PHE A 194 4.46 0.29 -13.36
CA PHE A 194 3.49 -0.79 -13.24
C PHE A 194 2.38 -0.40 -12.28
#